data_0c11275bce36f107f7048a0405941970
#
_entry.id   0c11275bce36f107f7048a0405941970
#
_cell.length_a   1.000
_cell.length_b   1.000
_cell.length_c   1.000
_cell.angle_alpha   90.00
_cell.angle_beta   90.00
_cell.angle_gamma   90.00
#
_symmetry.space_group_name_H-M   'P 1'
#
loop_
_entity.id
_entity.type
_entity.pdbx_description
1 polymer ?
#
loop_
_entity_poly.entity_id
_entity_poly.type
_entity_poly.pdbx_seq_one_letter_code
_entity_poly.pdbx_strand_id
1 'polypeptide(L)'
;MIDWKSISKIDAHIHLLPPDVIENNRGNGDRFVEYGSVDDYLRLMDQYHIEAACVMPFNVPYMLSMDFQAGSVHDNLLAMCRQAENRFFCFADIDIRNPVETT
;
A
#
# COMPACT_ATOMS: atom_id res chain seq x y z
N MET A 1 -28.72 -11.46 -9.71
CA MET A 1 -27.33 -11.55 -9.24
C MET A 1 -26.74 -10.16 -9.18
N ILE A 2 -26.05 -9.85 -8.10
CA ILE A 2 -25.42 -8.54 -7.92
C ILE A 2 -24.09 -8.53 -8.70
N ASP A 3 -23.91 -7.52 -9.55
CA ASP A 3 -22.64 -7.28 -10.22
C ASP A 3 -21.70 -6.50 -9.28
N TRP A 4 -20.86 -7.24 -8.59
CA TRP A 4 -19.94 -6.66 -7.60
C TRP A 4 -18.99 -5.61 -8.20
N LYS A 5 -18.72 -5.68 -9.49
CA LYS A 5 -17.81 -4.73 -10.15
C LYS A 5 -18.40 -3.33 -10.27
N SER A 6 -19.72 -3.24 -10.37
CA SER A 6 -20.40 -1.94 -10.54
C SER A 6 -20.90 -1.34 -9.22
N ILE A 7 -20.85 -2.09 -8.12
CA ILE A 7 -21.29 -1.59 -6.81
C ILE A 7 -20.18 -0.76 -6.18
N SER A 8 -20.55 0.40 -5.65
CA SER A 8 -19.64 1.21 -4.83
C SER A 8 -19.25 0.44 -3.57
N LYS A 9 -17.97 0.42 -3.26
CA LYS A 9 -17.42 -0.39 -2.15
C LYS A 9 -16.19 0.23 -1.54
N ILE A 10 -15.82 -0.28 -0.37
CA ILE A 10 -14.57 0.07 0.31
C ILE A 10 -13.73 -1.19 0.43
N ASP A 11 -12.46 -1.10 0.06
CA ASP A 11 -11.51 -2.19 0.26
C ASP A 11 -10.95 -2.09 1.69
N ALA A 12 -11.15 -3.13 2.47
CA ALA A 12 -10.80 -3.12 3.88
C ALA A 12 -9.32 -3.39 4.16
N HIS A 13 -8.53 -3.83 3.16
CA HIS A 13 -7.15 -4.22 3.41
C HIS A 13 -6.33 -4.20 2.12
N ILE A 14 -5.50 -3.19 1.97
CA ILE A 14 -4.52 -3.15 0.88
C ILE A 14 -3.14 -2.78 1.43
N HIS A 15 -2.14 -3.03 0.59
CA HIS A 15 -0.78 -2.56 0.82
C HIS A 15 -0.33 -1.75 -0.39
N LEU A 16 0.36 -0.65 -0.13
CA LEU A 16 1.02 0.14 -1.18
C LEU A 16 2.53 0.04 -1.00
N LEU A 17 3.25 0.01 -2.10
CA LEU A 17 4.70 -0.03 -2.08
C LEU A 17 5.28 1.32 -2.49
N PRO A 18 6.28 1.83 -1.75
CA PRO A 18 7.01 3.02 -2.16
C PRO A 18 7.73 2.81 -3.49
N PRO A 19 7.97 3.89 -4.27
CA PRO A 19 8.64 3.77 -5.56
C PRO A 19 10.03 3.13 -5.50
N ASP A 20 10.81 3.39 -4.45
CA ASP A 20 12.13 2.81 -4.26
C ASP A 20 12.06 1.29 -4.03
N VAL A 21 11.09 0.84 -3.25
CA VAL A 21 10.86 -0.61 -3.02
C VAL A 21 10.48 -1.30 -4.32
N ILE A 22 9.61 -0.68 -5.11
CA ILE A 22 9.22 -1.22 -6.42
C ILE A 22 10.43 -1.34 -7.34
N GLU A 23 11.23 -0.29 -7.42
CA GLU A 23 12.41 -0.29 -8.27
C GLU A 23 13.45 -1.33 -7.84
N ASN A 24 13.70 -1.46 -6.54
CA ASN A 24 14.66 -2.43 -6.00
C ASN A 24 14.25 -3.88 -6.21
N ASN A 25 12.96 -4.13 -6.42
CA ASN A 25 12.43 -5.48 -6.61
C ASN A 25 11.93 -5.74 -8.04
N ARG A 26 12.18 -4.80 -8.95
CA ARG A 26 11.74 -4.92 -10.34
C ARG A 26 12.39 -6.15 -10.99
N GLY A 27 11.58 -6.92 -11.70
CA GLY A 27 12.05 -8.08 -12.43
C GLY A 27 12.13 -9.37 -11.63
N ASN A 28 11.73 -9.36 -10.34
CA ASN A 28 11.69 -10.60 -9.55
C ASN A 28 10.44 -11.47 -9.82
N GLY A 29 9.53 -11.00 -10.69
CA GLY A 29 8.33 -11.73 -11.07
C GLY A 29 7.16 -11.63 -10.10
N ASP A 30 7.28 -10.82 -9.08
CA ASP A 30 6.24 -10.64 -8.07
C ASP A 30 5.19 -9.64 -8.55
N ARG A 31 3.95 -10.10 -8.72
CA ARG A 31 2.84 -9.26 -9.17
C ARG A 31 2.52 -8.13 -8.18
N PHE A 32 2.73 -8.35 -6.91
CA PHE A 32 2.52 -7.32 -5.91
C PHE A 32 3.45 -6.13 -6.15
N VAL A 33 4.69 -6.40 -6.53
CA VAL A 33 5.65 -5.36 -6.91
C VAL A 33 5.20 -4.64 -8.19
N GLU A 34 4.74 -5.38 -9.17
CA GLU A 34 4.33 -4.81 -10.47
C GLU A 34 3.12 -3.88 -10.37
N TYR A 35 2.21 -4.16 -9.45
CA TYR A 35 0.94 -3.44 -9.34
C TYR A 35 0.74 -2.75 -7.98
N GLY A 36 1.80 -2.62 -7.20
CA GLY A 36 1.73 -2.09 -5.84
C GLY A 36 1.84 -0.58 -5.69
N SER A 37 1.97 0.17 -6.80
CA SER A 37 2.10 1.62 -6.72
C SER A 37 0.77 2.31 -6.40
N VAL A 38 0.85 3.54 -5.90
CA VAL A 38 -0.32 4.40 -5.68
C VAL A 38 -1.14 4.55 -6.96
N ASP A 39 -0.49 4.84 -8.07
CA ASP A 39 -1.19 5.06 -9.35
C ASP A 39 -1.91 3.81 -9.85
N ASP A 40 -1.28 2.64 -9.71
CA ASP A 40 -1.90 1.38 -10.09
C ASP A 40 -3.15 1.09 -9.27
N TYR A 41 -3.08 1.30 -7.95
CA TYR A 41 -4.24 1.11 -7.08
C TYR A 41 -5.36 2.10 -7.39
N LEU A 42 -5.05 3.36 -7.63
CA LEU A 42 -6.07 4.35 -8.00
C LEU A 42 -6.79 3.96 -9.28
N ARG A 43 -6.08 3.44 -10.28
CA ARG A 43 -6.70 2.95 -11.51
C ARG A 43 -7.63 1.77 -11.26
N LEU A 44 -7.18 0.80 -10.46
CA LEU A 44 -8.01 -0.35 -10.09
C LEU A 44 -9.25 0.07 -9.30
N MET A 45 -9.09 1.00 -8.38
CA MET A 45 -10.20 1.53 -7.60
C MET A 45 -11.25 2.19 -8.49
N ASP A 46 -10.82 2.98 -9.46
CA ASP A 46 -11.73 3.62 -10.41
C ASP A 46 -12.41 2.57 -11.30
N GLN A 47 -11.67 1.57 -11.75
CA GLN A 47 -12.20 0.52 -12.62
C GLN A 47 -13.29 -0.32 -11.91
N TYR A 48 -13.14 -0.58 -10.63
CA TYR A 48 -14.03 -1.46 -9.88
C TYR A 48 -14.93 -0.74 -8.89
N HIS A 49 -15.04 0.57 -8.97
CA HIS A 49 -15.89 1.40 -8.09
C HIS A 49 -15.53 1.24 -6.61
N ILE A 50 -14.24 1.18 -6.32
CA ILE A 50 -13.74 1.18 -4.94
C ILE A 50 -13.55 2.64 -4.54
N GLU A 51 -14.42 3.14 -3.67
CA GLU A 51 -14.42 4.55 -3.26
C GLU A 51 -13.21 4.89 -2.39
N ALA A 52 -12.87 3.99 -1.48
CA ALA A 52 -11.78 4.17 -0.53
C ALA A 52 -11.15 2.83 -0.18
N ALA A 53 -9.94 2.86 0.32
CA ALA A 53 -9.22 1.67 0.76
C ALA A 53 -8.49 1.93 2.08
N CYS A 54 -8.49 0.92 2.94
CA CYS A 54 -7.72 0.92 4.17
C CYS A 54 -6.31 0.39 3.86
N VAL A 55 -5.31 1.24 4.04
CA VAL A 55 -3.93 0.93 3.66
C VAL A 55 -3.15 0.51 4.91
N MET A 56 -2.67 -0.72 4.89
CA MET A 56 -1.87 -1.30 5.97
C MET A 56 -0.39 -1.18 5.65
N PRO A 57 0.47 -0.99 6.65
CA PRO A 57 1.91 -1.07 6.43
C PRO A 57 2.32 -2.44 5.93
N PHE A 58 3.32 -2.48 5.06
CA PHE A 58 3.91 -3.73 4.57
C PHE A 58 5.37 -3.76 5.00
N ASN A 59 5.65 -4.46 6.08
CA ASN A 59 6.97 -4.52 6.68
C ASN A 59 7.43 -5.98 6.79
N VAL A 60 7.77 -6.56 5.64
CA VAL A 60 8.25 -7.95 5.53
C VAL A 60 9.55 -7.97 4.72
N PRO A 61 10.64 -7.47 5.30
CA PRO A 61 11.90 -7.29 4.57
C PRO A 61 12.49 -8.58 4.02
N TYR A 62 12.13 -9.72 4.60
CA TYR A 62 12.57 -11.03 4.10
C TYR A 62 11.87 -11.45 2.80
N MET A 63 10.76 -10.81 2.43
CA MET A 63 10.04 -11.11 1.18
C MET A 63 10.44 -10.16 0.06
N LEU A 64 10.72 -8.91 0.41
CA LEU A 64 11.09 -7.86 -0.55
C LEU A 64 12.30 -7.11 -0.03
N SER A 65 13.05 -6.52 -0.94
CA SER A 65 14.12 -5.58 -0.56
C SER A 65 13.47 -4.28 -0.07
N MET A 66 13.32 -4.17 1.24
CA MET A 66 12.65 -3.06 1.92
C MET A 66 13.66 -2.03 2.43
N ASP A 67 14.52 -1.57 1.53
CA ASP A 67 15.50 -0.54 1.86
C ASP A 67 14.88 0.84 1.63
N PHE A 68 14.32 1.43 2.68
CA PHE A 68 13.67 2.72 2.61
C PHE A 68 14.71 3.83 2.62
N GLN A 69 14.73 4.62 1.56
CA GLN A 69 15.69 5.71 1.43
C GLN A 69 15.28 6.98 2.19
N ALA A 70 14.03 7.13 2.52
CA ALA A 70 13.49 8.30 3.20
C ALA A 70 12.49 7.88 4.27
N GLY A 71 12.88 7.97 5.52
CA GLY A 71 11.99 7.72 6.63
C GLY A 71 11.70 6.25 6.92
N SER A 72 10.82 6.05 7.87
CA SER A 72 10.36 4.72 8.28
C SER A 72 9.26 4.19 7.37
N VAL A 73 8.84 2.95 7.64
CA VAL A 73 7.67 2.34 6.98
C VAL A 73 6.44 3.25 7.11
N HIS A 74 6.21 3.81 8.30
CA HIS A 74 5.05 4.66 8.55
C HIS A 74 5.15 6.01 7.82
N ASP A 75 6.33 6.61 7.78
CA ASP A 75 6.53 7.87 7.05
C ASP A 75 6.26 7.70 5.56
N ASN A 76 6.76 6.60 4.98
CA ASN A 76 6.53 6.28 3.58
C ASN A 76 5.06 6.00 3.29
N LEU A 77 4.39 5.25 4.17
CA LEU A 77 2.98 4.96 4.04
C LEU A 77 2.14 6.23 4.08
N LEU A 78 2.42 7.10 5.03
CA LEU A 78 1.71 8.38 5.16
C LEU A 78 1.90 9.26 3.93
N ALA A 79 3.12 9.33 3.41
CA ALA A 79 3.42 10.08 2.19
C ALA A 79 2.63 9.55 0.99
N MET A 80 2.52 8.23 0.85
CA MET A 80 1.72 7.62 -0.22
C MET A 80 0.23 7.91 -0.05
N CYS A 81 -0.31 7.77 1.15
CA CYS A 81 -1.72 8.02 1.42
C CYS A 81 -2.10 9.49 1.19
N ARG A 82 -1.20 10.43 1.43
CA ARG A 82 -1.43 11.85 1.20
C ARG A 82 -1.58 12.22 -0.28
N GLN A 83 -1.16 11.37 -1.18
CA GLN A 83 -1.35 11.60 -2.62
C GLN A 83 -2.83 11.53 -3.03
N ALA A 84 -3.66 10.84 -2.24
CA ALA A 84 -5.11 10.75 -2.48
C ALA A 84 -5.84 10.61 -1.13
N GLU A 85 -5.85 11.66 -0.33
CA GLU A 85 -6.35 11.65 1.06
C GLU A 85 -7.80 11.21 1.19
N ASN A 86 -8.63 11.50 0.20
CA ASN A 86 -10.03 11.09 0.20
C ASN A 86 -10.24 9.63 -0.26
N ARG A 87 -9.20 8.95 -0.69
CA ARG A 87 -9.26 7.58 -1.20
C ARG A 87 -8.58 6.57 -0.29
N PHE A 88 -7.60 6.98 0.52
CA PHE A 88 -6.80 6.11 1.35
C PHE A 88 -6.94 6.44 2.83
N PHE A 89 -7.28 5.43 3.64
CA PHE A 89 -7.22 5.50 5.08
C PHE A 89 -5.96 4.78 5.56
N CYS A 90 -5.05 5.52 6.17
CA CYS A 90 -3.76 5.01 6.61
C CYS A 90 -3.86 4.39 8.01
N PHE A 91 -3.40 3.17 8.15
CA PHE A 91 -3.34 2.46 9.43
C PHE A 91 -1.89 2.31 9.89
N ALA A 92 -1.69 2.32 11.20
CA ALA A 92 -0.39 2.07 11.79
C ALA A 92 -0.21 0.57 12.10
N ASP A 93 1.03 0.11 12.02
CA ASP A 93 1.43 -1.22 12.44
C ASP A 93 2.15 -1.14 13.79
N ILE A 94 2.05 -2.20 14.57
CA ILE A 94 2.76 -2.33 15.84
C ILE A 94 3.61 -3.59 15.78
N ASP A 95 4.92 -3.41 15.81
CA ASP A 95 5.86 -4.52 15.89
C ASP A 95 6.45 -4.57 17.30
N ILE A 96 5.96 -5.51 18.09
CA ILE A 96 6.39 -5.69 19.48
C ILE A 96 7.86 -6.13 19.60
N ARG A 97 8.46 -6.59 18.50
CA ARG A 97 9.88 -6.95 18.44
C ARG A 97 10.78 -5.72 18.29
N ASN A 98 10.23 -4.62 17.79
CA ASN A 98 10.95 -3.38 17.56
C ASN A 98 10.10 -2.18 17.99
N PRO A 99 9.96 -1.95 19.31
CA PRO A 99 9.09 -0.91 19.83
C PRO A 99 9.54 0.52 19.47
N VAL A 100 10.79 0.72 19.09
CA VAL A 100 11.31 2.04 18.70
C VAL A 100 10.67 2.51 17.40
N GLU A 101 10.41 1.64 16.45
CA GLU A 101 9.77 2.00 15.18
C GLU A 101 8.27 2.23 15.32
N THR A 102 7.64 1.68 16.36
CA THR A 102 6.20 1.78 16.57
C THR A 102 5.81 2.93 17.49
N THR A 103 6.76 3.59 18.07
CA THR A 103 6.54 4.80 18.86
C THR A 103 6.85 6.05 18.05
#